data_61896e3cc810107eed93709ba0760daf
#
_entry.id   61896e3cc810107eed93709ba0760daf
#
_cell.length_a   1.000
_cell.length_b   1.000
_cell.length_c   1.000
_cell.angle_alpha   90.00
_cell.angle_beta   90.00
_cell.angle_gamma   90.00
#
_symmetry.space_group_name_H-M   'P 1'
#
loop_
_entity.id
_entity.type
_entity.pdbx_description
1 polymer ?
#
loop_
_entity_poly.entity_id
_entity_poly.type
_entity_poly.pdbx_seq_one_letter_code
_entity_poly.pdbx_strand_id
1 'polypeptide(L)'
;MKIDRIEILPADMPQSDPKWRFAIHANRVSQGWLVAITADDGTVGYGYASATKHMGASRAGLKGVLDDFTRLLLGRDPFDSEAILADLDHRLRGMNQAKAAIDCALHEIAAR
;
A
#
# COMPACT_ATOMS: atom_id res chain seq x y z
N MET A 1 4.92 -7.06 -19.67
CA MET A 1 3.95 -7.21 -18.57
C MET A 1 3.48 -5.83 -18.12
N LYS A 2 2.19 -5.68 -17.90
CA LYS A 2 1.60 -4.41 -17.49
C LYS A 2 0.67 -4.62 -16.31
N ILE A 3 0.57 -3.62 -15.47
CA ILE A 3 -0.40 -3.61 -14.37
C ILE A 3 -1.80 -3.44 -14.97
N ASP A 4 -2.65 -4.42 -14.72
CA ASP A 4 -3.98 -4.52 -15.31
C ASP A 4 -5.07 -4.04 -14.36
N ARG A 5 -4.92 -4.32 -13.07
CA ARG A 5 -5.93 -3.99 -12.07
C ARG A 5 -5.28 -3.72 -10.71
N ILE A 6 -5.85 -2.76 -9.99
CA ILE A 6 -5.46 -2.47 -8.62
C ILE A 6 -6.72 -2.41 -7.78
N GLU A 7 -6.73 -3.15 -6.68
CA GLU A 7 -7.81 -3.14 -5.71
C GLU A 7 -7.29 -2.63 -4.37
N ILE A 8 -8.05 -1.73 -3.76
CA ILE A 8 -7.75 -1.18 -2.44
C ILE A 8 -8.86 -1.68 -1.52
N LEU A 9 -8.51 -2.61 -0.63
CA LEU A 9 -9.48 -3.30 0.21
C LEU A 9 -9.28 -2.91 1.66
N PRO A 10 -10.36 -2.68 2.44
CA PRO A 10 -10.20 -2.44 3.86
C PRO A 10 -9.65 -3.69 4.53
N ALA A 11 -8.68 -3.51 5.41
CA ALA A 11 -8.05 -4.62 6.09
C ALA A 11 -7.71 -4.22 7.53
N ASP A 12 -8.23 -4.97 8.48
CA ASP A 12 -7.92 -4.83 9.89
C ASP A 12 -7.10 -6.05 10.30
N MET A 13 -5.88 -5.79 10.77
CA MET A 13 -4.94 -6.85 11.13
C MET A 13 -4.90 -7.00 12.64
N PRO A 14 -5.34 -8.13 13.22
CA PRO A 14 -5.19 -8.35 14.65
C PRO A 14 -3.71 -8.42 15.02
N GLN A 15 -3.36 -7.81 16.14
CA GLN A 15 -2.00 -7.87 16.65
C GLN A 15 -1.72 -9.24 17.24
N SER A 16 -0.53 -9.78 16.96
CA SER A 16 -0.13 -11.09 17.43
C SER A 16 0.13 -11.12 18.94
N ASP A 17 0.51 -9.98 19.54
CA ASP A 17 0.73 -9.87 20.97
C ASP A 17 -0.28 -8.90 21.57
N PRO A 18 -1.31 -9.39 22.28
CA PRO A 18 -2.32 -8.52 22.87
C PRO A 18 -1.79 -7.64 24.00
N LYS A 19 -0.59 -7.91 24.52
CA LYS A 19 0.04 -7.08 25.53
C LYS A 19 0.83 -5.92 24.96
N TRP A 20 1.12 -5.96 23.66
CA TRP A 20 1.87 -4.90 23.00
C TRP A 20 1.00 -3.66 22.85
N ARG A 21 1.54 -2.51 23.23
CA ARG A 21 0.81 -1.25 23.18
C ARG A 21 1.74 -0.10 22.89
N PHE A 22 1.22 0.87 22.13
CA PHE A 22 1.84 2.19 22.07
C PHE A 22 1.31 3.06 23.20
N ALA A 23 2.11 4.04 23.60
CA ALA A 23 1.73 4.96 24.69
C ALA A 23 0.44 5.74 24.39
N ILE A 24 0.17 6.05 23.14
CA ILE A 24 -0.95 6.90 22.74
C ILE A 24 -2.11 6.14 22.13
N HIS A 25 -2.01 4.83 21.95
CA HIS A 25 -3.20 4.06 21.62
C HIS A 25 -3.01 2.58 21.95
N ALA A 26 -4.09 1.98 22.42
CA ALA A 26 -4.08 0.64 22.95
C ALA A 26 -4.96 -0.29 22.10
N ASN A 27 -5.06 -0.04 20.82
CA ASN A 27 -5.83 -0.85 19.92
C ASN A 27 -5.14 -2.20 19.69
N ARG A 28 -5.95 -3.27 19.72
CA ARG A 28 -5.47 -4.62 19.43
C ARG A 28 -5.56 -4.96 17.95
N VAL A 29 -6.05 -4.03 17.15
CA VAL A 29 -6.24 -4.20 15.71
C VAL A 29 -5.52 -3.08 15.00
N SER A 30 -4.70 -3.43 14.02
CA SER A 30 -4.10 -2.47 13.12
C SER A 30 -5.05 -2.22 11.97
N GLN A 31 -5.49 -0.99 11.80
CA GLN A 31 -6.40 -0.60 10.73
C GLN A 31 -5.61 -0.12 9.52
N GLY A 32 -6.06 -0.48 8.33
CA GLY A 32 -5.38 -0.04 7.12
C GLY A 32 -6.05 -0.53 5.86
N TRP A 33 -5.27 -0.57 4.80
CA TRP A 33 -5.72 -0.95 3.47
C TRP A 33 -4.80 -1.99 2.86
N LEU A 34 -5.39 -3.04 2.31
CA LEU A 34 -4.67 -4.03 1.52
C LEU A 34 -4.66 -3.54 0.07
N VAL A 35 -3.48 -3.50 -0.52
CA VAL A 35 -3.31 -3.15 -1.93
C VAL A 35 -3.04 -4.43 -2.69
N ALA A 36 -3.89 -4.75 -3.66
CA ALA A 36 -3.72 -5.91 -4.52
C ALA A 36 -3.47 -5.42 -5.95
N ILE A 37 -2.28 -5.67 -6.47
CA ILE A 37 -1.88 -5.28 -7.82
C ILE A 37 -1.86 -6.53 -8.68
N THR A 38 -2.64 -6.53 -9.77
CA THR A 38 -2.71 -7.65 -10.71
C THR A 38 -2.07 -7.27 -12.03
N ALA A 39 -1.10 -8.06 -12.46
CA ALA A 39 -0.48 -7.91 -13.76
C ALA A 39 -1.34 -8.58 -14.84
N ASP A 40 -1.08 -8.25 -16.10
CA ASP A 40 -1.87 -8.75 -17.23
C ASP A 40 -1.71 -10.26 -17.47
N ASP A 41 -0.71 -10.90 -16.88
CA ASP A 41 -0.56 -12.36 -16.91
C ASP A 41 -1.29 -13.07 -15.75
N GLY A 42 -2.00 -12.32 -14.91
CA GLY A 42 -2.72 -12.86 -13.77
C GLY A 42 -1.94 -12.91 -12.46
N THR A 43 -0.66 -12.57 -12.48
CA THR A 43 0.16 -12.54 -11.25
C THR A 43 -0.32 -11.41 -10.34
N VAL A 44 -0.51 -11.72 -9.06
CA VAL A 44 -1.00 -10.76 -8.06
C VAL A 44 0.06 -10.57 -6.99
N GLY A 45 0.32 -9.31 -6.66
CA GLY A 45 1.14 -8.95 -5.52
C GLY A 45 0.34 -8.14 -4.51
N TYR A 46 0.67 -8.29 -3.24
CA TYR A 46 -0.04 -7.64 -2.15
C TYR A 46 0.88 -6.77 -1.32
N GLY A 47 0.35 -5.67 -0.86
CA GLY A 47 1.00 -4.81 0.12
C GLY A 47 -0.02 -4.30 1.13
N TYR A 48 0.42 -3.97 2.31
CA TYR A 48 -0.45 -3.47 3.37
C TYR A 48 -0.02 -2.07 3.78
N ALA A 49 -0.98 -1.14 3.78
CA ALA A 49 -0.76 0.23 4.24
C ALA A 49 -1.46 0.44 5.58
N SER A 50 -0.68 0.62 6.63
CA SER A 50 -1.20 0.82 7.97
C SER A 50 -1.57 2.29 8.20
N ALA A 51 -2.77 2.52 8.72
CA ALA A 51 -3.20 3.85 9.15
C ALA A 51 -2.78 4.04 10.61
N THR A 52 -1.68 4.74 10.82
CA THR A 52 -1.09 4.94 12.14
C THR A 52 -1.20 6.41 12.53
N LYS A 53 -2.02 6.70 13.54
CA LYS A 53 -2.33 8.07 13.94
C LYS A 53 -1.12 8.89 14.33
N HIS A 54 -0.21 8.32 15.08
CA HIS A 54 0.98 9.04 15.55
C HIS A 54 1.97 9.34 14.41
N MET A 55 1.79 8.76 13.25
CA MET A 55 2.56 9.06 12.05
C MET A 55 1.81 9.99 11.09
N GLY A 56 0.70 10.56 11.55
CA GLY A 56 -0.05 11.53 10.75
C GLY A 56 -0.92 10.92 9.66
N ALA A 57 -1.12 9.61 9.67
CA ALA A 57 -1.93 8.95 8.65
C ALA A 57 -3.32 8.64 9.20
N SER A 58 -4.35 9.08 8.51
CA SER A 58 -5.74 8.64 8.77
C SER A 58 -6.13 7.59 7.74
N ARG A 59 -7.09 6.73 8.13
CA ARG A 59 -7.57 5.68 7.21
C ARG A 59 -8.16 6.28 5.94
N ALA A 60 -9.00 7.31 6.07
CA ALA A 60 -9.63 7.95 4.92
C ALA A 60 -8.61 8.69 4.04
N GLY A 61 -7.66 9.41 4.65
CA GLY A 61 -6.62 10.11 3.91
C GLY A 61 -5.71 9.15 3.16
N LEU A 62 -5.36 8.03 3.78
CA LEU A 62 -4.54 7.01 3.16
C LEU A 62 -5.26 6.38 1.95
N LYS A 63 -6.56 6.11 2.08
CA LYS A 63 -7.37 5.60 0.96
C LYS A 63 -7.37 6.57 -0.22
N GLY A 64 -7.54 7.86 0.06
CA GLY A 64 -7.52 8.90 -0.98
C GLY A 64 -6.20 8.93 -1.73
N VAL A 65 -5.08 8.82 -1.02
CA VAL A 65 -3.74 8.78 -1.63
C VAL A 65 -3.58 7.53 -2.48
N LEU A 66 -3.99 6.37 -1.98
CA LEU A 66 -3.91 5.11 -2.73
C LEU A 66 -4.76 5.16 -4.00
N ASP A 67 -5.96 5.72 -3.93
CA ASP A 67 -6.83 5.89 -5.11
C ASP A 67 -6.17 6.80 -6.15
N ASP A 68 -5.54 7.89 -5.70
CA ASP A 68 -4.82 8.79 -6.60
C ASP A 68 -3.64 8.08 -7.27
N PHE A 69 -2.88 7.31 -6.51
CA PHE A 69 -1.72 6.58 -7.02
C PHE A 69 -2.12 5.48 -8.01
N THR A 70 -3.31 4.89 -7.87
CA THR A 70 -3.82 3.89 -8.81
C THR A 70 -3.77 4.39 -10.25
N ARG A 71 -4.10 5.67 -10.46
CA ARG A 71 -4.09 6.27 -11.79
C ARG A 71 -2.71 6.30 -12.42
N LEU A 72 -1.66 6.42 -11.60
CA LEU A 72 -0.28 6.43 -12.08
C LEU A 72 0.26 5.03 -12.34
N LEU A 73 -0.34 4.02 -11.75
CA LEU A 73 0.15 2.65 -11.81
C LEU A 73 -0.41 1.84 -12.96
N LEU A 74 -1.68 2.10 -13.34
CA LEU A 74 -2.34 1.32 -14.39
C LEU A 74 -1.58 1.45 -15.71
N GLY A 75 -1.33 0.31 -16.34
CA GLY A 75 -0.60 0.24 -17.60
C GLY A 75 0.92 0.25 -17.48
N ARG A 76 1.45 0.43 -16.27
CA ARG A 76 2.90 0.43 -16.04
C ARG A 76 3.44 -1.00 -15.95
N ASP A 77 4.72 -1.15 -16.22
CA ASP A 77 5.41 -2.42 -16.04
C ASP A 77 5.76 -2.59 -14.54
N PRO A 78 5.26 -3.65 -13.86
CA PRO A 78 5.54 -3.83 -12.44
C PRO A 78 7.02 -4.04 -12.11
N PHE A 79 7.86 -4.42 -13.09
CA PHE A 79 9.29 -4.54 -12.89
C PHE A 79 10.02 -3.19 -12.85
N ASP A 80 9.36 -2.12 -13.27
CA ASP A 80 9.90 -0.75 -13.24
C ASP A 80 9.63 -0.05 -11.90
N SER A 81 9.83 -0.76 -10.79
CA SER A 81 9.44 -0.24 -9.46
C SER A 81 10.14 1.06 -9.09
N GLU A 82 11.41 1.22 -9.45
CA GLU A 82 12.14 2.46 -9.15
C GLU A 82 11.53 3.67 -9.87
N ALA A 83 11.23 3.52 -11.16
CA ALA A 83 10.61 4.60 -11.92
C ALA A 83 9.20 4.90 -11.43
N ILE A 84 8.44 3.87 -11.09
CA ILE A 84 7.09 4.03 -10.52
C ILE A 84 7.15 4.81 -9.22
N LEU A 85 8.03 4.41 -8.29
CA LEU A 85 8.14 5.08 -7.00
C LEU A 85 8.63 6.51 -7.14
N ALA A 86 9.51 6.79 -8.09
CA ALA A 86 9.92 8.16 -8.39
C ALA A 86 8.75 9.02 -8.85
N ASP A 87 7.87 8.48 -9.69
CA ASP A 87 6.67 9.19 -10.14
C ASP A 87 5.70 9.43 -8.99
N LEU A 88 5.56 8.47 -8.08
CA LEU A 88 4.73 8.66 -6.88
C LEU A 88 5.28 9.78 -6.00
N ASP A 89 6.61 9.86 -5.84
CA ASP A 89 7.25 10.93 -5.09
C ASP A 89 7.04 12.30 -5.74
N HIS A 90 7.05 12.35 -7.06
CA HIS A 90 6.73 13.58 -7.79
C HIS A 90 5.28 13.98 -7.61
N ARG A 91 4.38 13.00 -7.58
CA ARG A 91 2.95 13.28 -7.40
C ARG A 91 2.65 13.78 -6.01
N LEU A 92 3.24 13.16 -4.99
CA LEU A 92 3.01 13.53 -3.60
C LEU A 92 4.20 13.11 -2.75
N ARG A 93 4.81 14.07 -2.08
CA ARG A 93 5.88 13.80 -1.12
C ARG A 93 5.29 13.29 0.19
N GLY A 94 6.02 12.42 0.86
CA GLY A 94 5.56 11.81 2.10
C GLY A 94 4.64 10.64 1.84
N MET A 95 3.71 10.36 2.75
CA MET A 95 2.78 9.22 2.69
C MET A 95 3.52 7.91 2.46
N ASN A 96 4.56 7.68 3.25
CA ASN A 96 5.44 6.52 3.07
C ASN A 96 4.71 5.19 3.24
N GLN A 97 3.64 5.16 4.03
CA GLN A 97 2.83 3.95 4.23
C GLN A 97 2.19 3.49 2.91
N ALA A 98 1.64 4.43 2.14
CA ALA A 98 1.04 4.12 0.85
C ALA A 98 2.10 3.65 -0.16
N LYS A 99 3.22 4.34 -0.22
CA LYS A 99 4.32 3.99 -1.12
C LYS A 99 4.94 2.65 -0.78
N ALA A 100 5.11 2.37 0.52
CA ALA A 100 5.65 1.09 0.97
C ALA A 100 4.72 -0.07 0.60
N ALA A 101 3.41 0.10 0.72
CA ALA A 101 2.45 -0.92 0.33
C ALA A 101 2.54 -1.23 -1.16
N ILE A 102 2.63 -0.20 -1.99
CA ILE A 102 2.77 -0.37 -3.44
C ILE A 102 4.10 -1.05 -3.77
N ASP A 103 5.18 -0.61 -3.13
CA ASP A 103 6.51 -1.21 -3.34
C ASP A 103 6.52 -2.69 -2.98
N CYS A 104 5.93 -3.07 -1.83
CA CYS A 104 5.80 -4.47 -1.44
C CYS A 104 5.01 -5.28 -2.47
N ALA A 105 3.90 -4.76 -2.97
CA ALA A 105 3.09 -5.43 -3.97
C ALA A 105 3.87 -5.65 -5.28
N LEU A 106 4.63 -4.65 -5.72
CA LEU A 106 5.45 -4.75 -6.93
C LEU A 106 6.57 -5.77 -6.76
N HIS A 107 7.23 -5.78 -5.60
CA HIS A 107 8.29 -6.75 -5.32
C HIS A 107 7.75 -8.18 -5.26
N GLU A 108 6.56 -8.37 -4.73
CA GLU A 108 5.93 -9.69 -4.69
C GLU A 108 5.64 -10.20 -6.10
N ILE A 109 5.17 -9.35 -7.00
CA ILE A 109 4.97 -9.72 -8.41
C ILE A 109 6.30 -10.13 -9.03
N ALA A 110 7.36 -9.37 -8.80
CA ALA A 110 8.67 -9.64 -9.38
C ALA A 110 9.29 -10.94 -8.86
N ALA A 111 8.92 -11.37 -7.66
CA ALA A 111 9.45 -12.59 -7.04
C ALA A 111 8.76 -13.87 -7.50
N ARG A 112 7.68 -13.76 -8.23
CA ARG A 112 6.89 -14.93 -8.68
C ARG A 112 7.33 -15.48 -10.02
#